data_eebbe77efeee34fe0e62d546cf2b9761
#
_entry.id   eebbe77efeee34fe0e62d546cf2b9761
#
_cell.length_a   1.000
_cell.length_b   1.000
_cell.length_c   1.000
_cell.angle_alpha   90.00
_cell.angle_beta   90.00
_cell.angle_gamma   90.00
#
_symmetry.space_group_name_H-M   'P 1'
#
loop_
_entity.id
_entity.type
_entity.pdbx_description
1 polymer ?
#
loop_
_entity_poly.entity_id
_entity_poly.type
_entity_poly.pdbx_seq_one_letter_code
_entity_poly.pdbx_strand_id
1 'polypeptide(L)'
;SSDFALTYTDNHMNSDDLLKVAYTKMPNLAIYDEDAYGNSLGTYYMQPRFAERYQGDKDELSSQRGKVNPVASAYLAKKEERSYNIQPQFDFQYRLLGLDEASHQLTYKGTVVLSIYNKYNDSYYPWELKNVDFKENEKGINSASSAFEKSFGFNTRHQLTYIPYIMNQDHSVRLFFKGEMVSGKSSSQFLSSYLLPSGTITSGT
;
A
#
# COMPACT_ATOMS: atom_id res chain seq x y z
N SER A 1 -4.07 -28.51 14.92
CA SER A 1 -4.43 -27.11 15.21
C SER A 1 -4.70 -26.38 13.90
N SER A 2 -5.50 -25.37 13.96
CA SER A 2 -5.74 -24.46 12.86
C SER A 2 -5.63 -23.04 13.41
N ASP A 3 -4.86 -22.21 12.74
CA ASP A 3 -4.71 -20.81 13.04
C ASP A 3 -5.19 -19.98 11.85
N PHE A 4 -5.78 -18.84 12.13
CA PHE A 4 -6.29 -17.94 11.11
C PHE A 4 -5.86 -16.53 11.42
N ALA A 5 -5.14 -15.91 10.51
CA ALA A 5 -4.78 -14.51 10.59
C ALA A 5 -5.50 -13.71 9.48
N LEU A 6 -6.19 -12.65 9.88
CA LEU A 6 -6.80 -11.68 8.99
C LEU A 6 -6.27 -10.30 9.34
N THR A 7 -5.67 -9.63 8.37
CA THR A 7 -5.29 -8.24 8.49
C THR A 7 -6.02 -7.43 7.43
N TYR A 8 -6.75 -6.42 7.87
CA TYR A 8 -7.41 -5.45 7.01
C TYR A 8 -6.82 -4.06 7.27
N THR A 9 -6.48 -3.35 6.22
CA THR A 9 -6.00 -1.98 6.29
C THR A 9 -6.81 -1.12 5.34
N ASP A 10 -7.32 -0.03 5.86
CA ASP A 10 -8.04 0.99 5.11
C ASP A 10 -7.45 2.36 5.47
N ASN A 11 -6.72 2.94 4.54
CA ASN A 11 -6.05 4.22 4.73
C ASN A 11 -6.56 5.23 3.73
N HIS A 12 -7.12 6.29 4.24
CA HIS A 12 -7.38 7.50 3.47
C HIS A 12 -6.19 8.44 3.65
N MET A 13 -5.33 8.50 2.65
CA MET A 13 -4.12 9.31 2.67
C MET A 13 -4.23 10.42 1.64
N ASN A 14 -3.65 11.55 1.95
CA ASN A 14 -3.46 12.59 0.96
C ASN A 14 -2.26 12.21 0.06
N SER A 15 -2.34 12.59 -1.22
CA SER A 15 -1.35 12.20 -2.23
C SER A 15 0.06 12.70 -1.95
N ASP A 16 0.17 13.80 -1.20
CA ASP A 16 1.42 14.46 -0.90
C ASP A 16 1.77 14.33 0.59
N ASP A 17 3.03 14.47 0.89
CA ASP A 17 3.49 14.67 2.26
C ASP A 17 3.08 16.09 2.71
N LEU A 18 1.83 16.23 3.16
CA LEU A 18 1.23 17.52 3.52
C LEU A 18 2.04 18.29 4.56
N LEU A 19 2.63 17.59 5.52
CA LEU A 19 3.48 18.20 6.54
C LEU A 19 4.72 18.80 5.90
N LYS A 20 5.35 18.10 4.99
CA LYS A 20 6.52 18.59 4.26
C LYS A 20 6.18 19.79 3.38
N VAL A 21 5.05 19.72 2.68
CA VAL A 21 4.56 20.83 1.86
C VAL A 21 4.26 22.03 2.72
N ALA A 22 3.52 21.87 3.81
CA ALA A 22 3.18 22.94 4.74
C ALA A 22 4.42 23.59 5.38
N TYR A 23 5.41 22.79 5.75
CA TYR A 23 6.65 23.26 6.35
C TYR A 23 7.55 24.03 5.36
N THR A 24 7.52 23.65 4.09
CA THR A 24 8.39 24.27 3.07
C THR A 24 7.72 25.41 2.31
N LYS A 25 6.41 25.59 2.47
CA LYS A 25 5.68 26.70 1.88
C LYS A 25 5.83 27.96 2.76
N MET A 26 5.87 29.13 2.13
CA MET A 26 5.95 30.40 2.85
C MET A 26 4.72 30.59 3.75
N PRO A 27 4.90 30.91 5.04
CA PRO A 27 3.79 30.99 6.00
C PRO A 27 2.87 32.19 5.78
N ASN A 28 3.30 33.17 5.00
CA ASN A 28 2.53 34.39 4.70
C ASN A 28 1.66 34.27 3.44
N LEU A 29 1.59 33.11 2.82
CA LEU A 29 0.71 32.92 1.67
C LEU A 29 -0.72 32.66 2.12
N ALA A 30 -1.66 33.35 1.51
CA ALA A 30 -3.07 33.16 1.77
C ALA A 30 -3.51 31.72 1.41
N ILE A 31 -4.47 31.19 2.15
CA ILE A 31 -5.08 29.87 1.87
C ILE A 31 -6.05 29.98 0.69
N TYR A 32 -6.79 31.07 0.65
CA TYR A 32 -7.80 31.33 -0.36
C TYR A 32 -7.41 32.55 -1.21
N ASP A 33 -7.95 32.57 -2.42
CA ASP A 33 -7.91 33.78 -3.23
C ASP A 33 -8.70 34.89 -2.56
N GLU A 34 -8.19 36.11 -2.66
CA GLU A 34 -8.80 37.31 -2.09
C GLU A 34 -9.13 38.33 -3.19
N ASP A 35 -10.20 39.07 -3.02
CA ASP A 35 -10.54 40.22 -3.85
C ASP A 35 -9.63 41.42 -3.53
N ALA A 36 -9.85 42.55 -4.24
CA ALA A 36 -9.09 43.77 -4.01
C ALA A 36 -9.28 44.39 -2.61
N TYR A 37 -10.29 43.94 -1.89
CA TYR A 37 -10.66 44.42 -0.54
C TYR A 37 -10.25 43.45 0.56
N GLY A 38 -9.60 42.31 0.20
CA GLY A 38 -9.17 41.28 1.16
C GLY A 38 -10.25 40.28 1.57
N ASN A 39 -11.37 40.23 0.85
CA ASN A 39 -12.39 39.21 1.12
C ASN A 39 -12.05 37.92 0.39
N SER A 40 -12.24 36.77 1.05
CA SER A 40 -12.05 35.46 0.47
C SER A 40 -13.02 35.19 -0.67
N LEU A 41 -12.53 34.77 -1.81
CA LEU A 41 -13.33 34.35 -2.98
C LEU A 41 -13.80 32.89 -2.88
N GLY A 42 -13.42 32.15 -1.83
CA GLY A 42 -13.78 30.75 -1.66
C GLY A 42 -13.00 29.75 -2.53
N THR A 43 -12.14 30.24 -3.44
CA THR A 43 -11.22 29.44 -4.23
C THR A 43 -9.86 29.36 -3.53
N TYR A 44 -9.18 28.21 -3.66
CA TYR A 44 -7.85 28.05 -3.05
C TYR A 44 -6.78 28.81 -3.83
N TYR A 45 -5.94 29.54 -3.09
CA TYR A 45 -4.80 30.23 -3.67
C TYR A 45 -3.72 29.23 -4.11
N MET A 46 -3.48 29.12 -5.39
CA MET A 46 -2.58 28.12 -5.96
C MET A 46 -1.21 28.69 -6.38
N GLN A 47 -1.18 29.92 -6.83
CA GLN A 47 0.05 30.55 -7.35
C GLN A 47 0.33 31.88 -6.66
N PRO A 48 1.58 32.17 -6.31
CA PRO A 48 1.97 33.50 -5.90
C PRO A 48 1.89 34.45 -7.12
N ARG A 49 0.82 35.23 -7.20
CA ARG A 49 0.62 36.24 -8.28
C ARG A 49 1.72 37.31 -8.37
N PHE A 50 2.54 37.38 -7.34
CA PHE A 50 3.67 38.31 -7.27
C PHE A 50 4.80 38.02 -8.26
N ALA A 51 4.80 36.85 -8.85
CA ALA A 51 5.87 36.46 -9.79
C ALA A 51 5.93 37.26 -11.08
N GLU A 52 4.85 37.95 -11.46
CA GLU A 52 4.83 38.81 -12.63
C GLU A 52 5.42 40.20 -12.36
N ARG A 53 5.44 40.67 -11.13
CA ARG A 53 5.91 42.00 -10.73
C ARG A 53 7.39 42.04 -10.30
N TYR A 54 7.94 40.93 -9.85
CA TYR A 54 9.33 40.85 -9.41
C TYR A 54 10.19 40.16 -10.46
N GLN A 55 10.76 40.99 -11.36
CA GLN A 55 11.76 40.52 -12.32
C GLN A 55 13.16 40.35 -11.72
N GLY A 56 13.32 40.55 -10.41
CA GLY A 56 14.61 40.67 -9.76
C GLY A 56 15.25 39.39 -9.24
N ASP A 57 14.50 38.50 -8.58
CA ASP A 57 15.06 37.28 -8.00
C ASP A 57 14.23 36.06 -8.40
N LYS A 58 14.68 35.43 -9.49
CA LYS A 58 13.98 34.29 -10.09
C LYS A 58 14.08 33.02 -9.24
N ASP A 59 15.06 32.92 -8.35
CA ASP A 59 15.39 31.63 -7.72
C ASP A 59 14.56 31.29 -6.46
N GLU A 60 14.28 32.24 -5.58
CA GLU A 60 13.50 31.96 -4.36
C GLU A 60 12.01 31.80 -4.64
N LEU A 61 11.44 32.61 -5.51
CA LEU A 61 10.04 32.49 -5.91
C LEU A 61 9.77 31.31 -6.83
N SER A 62 10.74 30.91 -7.65
CA SER A 62 10.63 29.72 -8.48
C SER A 62 10.47 28.45 -7.63
N SER A 63 11.13 28.38 -6.48
CA SER A 63 11.01 27.27 -5.54
C SER A 63 9.62 27.14 -4.93
N GLN A 64 8.86 28.24 -4.87
CA GLN A 64 7.49 28.26 -4.31
C GLN A 64 6.40 28.00 -5.36
N ARG A 65 6.69 28.25 -6.64
CA ARG A 65 5.72 28.04 -7.73
C ARG A 65 5.30 26.58 -7.90
N GLY A 66 6.23 25.66 -7.69
CA GLY A 66 5.96 24.23 -7.77
C GLY A 66 5.29 23.63 -6.51
N LYS A 67 5.12 24.43 -5.45
CA LYS A 67 4.55 23.94 -4.19
C LYS A 67 3.05 24.20 -4.15
N VAL A 68 2.30 23.13 -4.07
CA VAL A 68 0.85 23.14 -3.96
C VAL A 68 0.42 23.76 -2.63
N ASN A 69 -0.76 24.36 -2.61
CA ASN A 69 -1.41 24.75 -1.35
C ASN A 69 -1.73 23.50 -0.51
N PRO A 70 -1.15 23.33 0.69
CA PRO A 70 -1.34 22.12 1.49
C PRO A 70 -2.78 21.93 1.94
N VAL A 71 -3.52 23.01 2.18
CA VAL A 71 -4.94 22.95 2.55
C VAL A 71 -5.76 22.47 1.35
N ALA A 72 -5.51 23.03 0.17
CA ALA A 72 -6.17 22.59 -1.05
C ALA A 72 -5.87 21.11 -1.35
N SER A 73 -4.61 20.69 -1.19
CA SER A 73 -4.23 19.30 -1.39
C SER A 73 -4.94 18.36 -0.40
N ALA A 74 -5.09 18.79 0.85
CA ALA A 74 -5.80 18.03 1.87
C ALA A 74 -7.28 17.77 1.54
N TYR A 75 -7.94 18.74 0.91
CA TYR A 75 -9.38 18.65 0.61
C TYR A 75 -9.71 18.16 -0.80
N LEU A 76 -8.87 18.43 -1.77
CA LEU A 76 -9.16 18.16 -3.17
C LEU A 76 -8.52 16.87 -3.69
N ALA A 77 -7.29 16.55 -3.26
CA ALA A 77 -6.65 15.29 -3.62
C ALA A 77 -7.24 14.13 -2.81
N LYS A 78 -7.43 12.99 -3.47
CA LYS A 78 -7.91 11.78 -2.81
C LYS A 78 -6.93 10.66 -3.07
N LYS A 79 -6.60 9.94 -2.02
CA LYS A 79 -5.83 8.71 -2.11
C LYS A 79 -6.41 7.71 -1.12
N GLU A 80 -6.83 6.57 -1.65
CA GLU A 80 -7.35 5.47 -0.86
C GLU A 80 -6.44 4.26 -1.05
N GLU A 81 -6.05 3.66 0.04
CA GLU A 81 -5.33 2.39 0.05
C GLU A 81 -6.11 1.39 0.87
N ARG A 82 -6.56 0.32 0.24
CA ARG A 82 -7.24 -0.78 0.90
C ARG A 82 -6.46 -2.06 0.66
N SER A 83 -6.13 -2.77 1.73
CA SER A 83 -5.48 -4.05 1.62
C SER A 83 -6.08 -5.07 2.58
N TYR A 84 -6.11 -6.32 2.17
CA TYR A 84 -6.42 -7.42 3.07
C TYR A 84 -5.46 -8.57 2.82
N ASN A 85 -5.06 -9.18 3.91
CA ASN A 85 -4.20 -10.34 3.94
C ASN A 85 -4.86 -11.43 4.79
N ILE A 86 -5.07 -12.58 4.18
CA ILE A 86 -5.70 -13.74 4.79
C ILE A 86 -4.70 -14.88 4.75
N GLN A 87 -4.36 -15.42 5.94
CA GLN A 87 -3.37 -16.47 6.08
C GLN A 87 -3.89 -17.60 6.99
N PRO A 88 -4.74 -18.52 6.47
CA PRO A 88 -5.09 -19.73 7.19
C PRO A 88 -3.90 -20.70 7.22
N GLN A 89 -3.65 -21.25 8.40
CA GLN A 89 -2.66 -22.29 8.64
C GLN A 89 -3.34 -23.51 9.23
N PHE A 90 -3.02 -24.66 8.70
CA PHE A 90 -3.50 -25.96 9.16
C PHE A 90 -2.31 -26.82 9.54
N ASP A 91 -2.26 -27.21 10.80
CA ASP A 91 -1.26 -28.14 11.32
C ASP A 91 -1.90 -29.45 11.69
N PHE A 92 -1.32 -30.55 11.22
CA PHE A 92 -1.75 -31.88 11.54
C PHE A 92 -0.56 -32.76 11.91
N GLN A 93 -0.80 -33.64 12.85
CA GLN A 93 0.21 -34.59 13.31
C GLN A 93 -0.45 -35.96 13.44
N TYR A 94 0.18 -36.93 12.81
CA TYR A 94 -0.22 -38.34 12.88
C TYR A 94 0.92 -39.18 13.39
N ARG A 95 0.61 -40.05 14.37
CA ARG A 95 1.50 -41.12 14.81
C ARG A 95 1.21 -42.33 13.94
N LEU A 96 2.13 -42.72 13.07
CA LEU A 96 1.96 -43.81 12.13
C LEU A 96 2.33 -45.15 12.75
N LEU A 97 3.32 -45.17 13.67
CA LEU A 97 3.77 -46.35 14.39
C LEU A 97 4.09 -45.97 15.83
N GLY A 98 3.93 -46.96 16.75
CA GLY A 98 4.37 -46.86 18.12
C GLY A 98 3.40 -46.14 19.03
N LEU A 99 2.37 -46.85 19.52
CA LEU A 99 1.51 -46.34 20.57
C LEU A 99 2.18 -46.45 21.95
N ASP A 100 3.12 -47.38 22.13
CA ASP A 100 3.85 -47.60 23.37
C ASP A 100 5.29 -47.05 23.25
N GLU A 101 5.82 -46.55 24.38
CA GLU A 101 7.19 -46.05 24.47
C GLU A 101 8.28 -47.11 24.19
N ALA A 102 7.92 -48.39 24.37
CA ALA A 102 8.77 -49.56 24.13
C ALA A 102 8.73 -50.04 22.66
N SER A 103 8.29 -49.23 21.73
CA SER A 103 8.19 -49.59 20.31
C SER A 103 8.80 -48.52 19.40
N HIS A 104 9.11 -48.93 18.16
CA HIS A 104 9.51 -47.98 17.12
C HIS A 104 8.46 -46.92 16.92
N GLN A 105 8.82 -45.64 16.97
CA GLN A 105 7.90 -44.56 16.79
C GLN A 105 8.09 -43.88 15.44
N LEU A 106 7.02 -43.70 14.72
CA LEU A 106 7.01 -42.95 13.47
C LEU A 106 5.91 -41.90 13.54
N THR A 107 6.30 -40.64 13.48
CA THR A 107 5.39 -39.50 13.53
C THR A 107 5.51 -38.66 12.27
N TYR A 108 4.40 -38.36 11.67
CA TYR A 108 4.29 -37.43 10.55
C TYR A 108 3.65 -36.12 11.02
N LYS A 109 4.30 -34.99 10.68
CA LYS A 109 3.76 -33.65 10.87
C LYS A 109 3.64 -32.96 9.52
N GLY A 110 2.50 -32.34 9.29
CA GLY A 110 2.28 -31.51 8.12
C GLY A 110 1.74 -30.15 8.53
N THR A 111 2.21 -29.13 7.85
CA THR A 111 1.71 -27.77 7.95
C THR A 111 1.35 -27.28 6.55
N VAL A 112 0.15 -26.74 6.41
CA VAL A 112 -0.32 -26.12 5.17
C VAL A 112 -0.64 -24.66 5.48
N VAL A 113 -0.02 -23.72 4.77
CA VAL A 113 -0.27 -22.29 4.87
C VAL A 113 -0.73 -21.78 3.52
N LEU A 114 -1.89 -21.15 3.51
CA LEU A 114 -2.36 -20.38 2.36
C LEU A 114 -2.14 -18.90 2.64
N SER A 115 -1.77 -18.14 1.62
CA SER A 115 -1.56 -16.70 1.73
C SER A 115 -2.33 -16.02 0.61
N ILE A 116 -3.30 -15.22 0.97
CA ILE A 116 -4.12 -14.46 0.02
C ILE A 116 -3.96 -12.98 0.36
N TYR A 117 -3.33 -12.25 -0.56
CA TYR A 117 -3.11 -10.83 -0.41
C TYR A 117 -3.72 -10.08 -1.58
N ASN A 118 -4.48 -9.04 -1.27
CA ASN A 118 -4.99 -8.11 -2.27
C ASN A 118 -4.79 -6.68 -1.76
N LYS A 119 -4.36 -5.81 -2.65
CA LYS A 119 -4.14 -4.40 -2.38
C LYS A 119 -4.72 -3.56 -3.52
N TYR A 120 -5.46 -2.54 -3.14
CA TYR A 120 -6.03 -1.54 -4.02
C TYR A 120 -5.48 -0.17 -3.62
N ASN A 121 -4.96 0.56 -4.58
CA ASN A 121 -4.52 1.93 -4.41
C ASN A 121 -5.23 2.78 -5.45
N ASP A 122 -6.13 3.63 -5.01
CA ASP A 122 -6.83 4.58 -5.86
C ASP A 122 -6.35 5.99 -5.52
N SER A 123 -6.02 6.77 -6.54
CA SER A 123 -5.66 8.16 -6.35
C SER A 123 -6.34 9.04 -7.40
N TYR A 124 -6.75 10.20 -6.94
CA TYR A 124 -7.31 11.27 -7.76
C TYR A 124 -6.58 12.57 -7.47
N TYR A 125 -6.12 13.22 -8.50
CA TYR A 125 -5.42 14.49 -8.41
C TYR A 125 -6.09 15.50 -9.36
N PRO A 126 -6.80 16.49 -8.81
CA PRO A 126 -7.52 17.46 -9.61
C PRO A 126 -6.58 18.46 -10.26
N TRP A 127 -7.07 19.10 -11.32
CA TRP A 127 -6.28 20.07 -12.09
C TRP A 127 -5.89 21.30 -11.29
N GLU A 128 -6.74 21.70 -10.35
CA GLU A 128 -6.53 22.86 -9.47
C GLU A 128 -5.23 22.76 -8.67
N LEU A 129 -4.79 21.54 -8.38
CA LEU A 129 -3.54 21.28 -7.69
C LEU A 129 -2.33 21.23 -8.62
N LYS A 130 -2.56 21.19 -9.93
CA LYS A 130 -1.49 21.20 -10.91
C LYS A 130 -1.16 22.64 -11.27
N ASN A 131 0.06 23.04 -10.97
CA ASN A 131 0.55 24.37 -11.27
C ASN A 131 0.94 24.50 -12.76
N VAL A 132 0.02 24.17 -13.66
CA VAL A 132 0.24 24.12 -15.10
C VAL A 132 -0.89 24.85 -15.79
N ASP A 133 -0.55 25.79 -16.67
CA ASP A 133 -1.52 26.48 -17.50
C ASP A 133 -2.29 25.51 -18.40
N PHE A 134 -3.61 25.62 -18.40
CA PHE A 134 -4.51 24.82 -19.21
C PHE A 134 -4.16 24.77 -20.71
N LYS A 135 -3.55 25.85 -21.19
CA LYS A 135 -3.28 26.05 -22.61
C LYS A 135 -2.05 25.30 -23.13
N GLU A 136 -1.13 24.92 -22.25
CA GLU A 136 0.14 24.35 -22.68
C GLU A 136 0.25 22.84 -22.52
N ASN A 137 -0.63 22.23 -21.73
CA ASN A 137 -0.47 20.81 -21.42
C ASN A 137 -1.82 20.14 -21.14
N GLU A 138 -2.33 19.38 -22.11
CA GLU A 138 -3.53 18.57 -21.94
C GLU A 138 -3.45 17.59 -20.74
N LYS A 139 -2.22 17.27 -20.28
CA LYS A 139 -1.97 16.51 -19.05
C LYS A 139 -2.26 17.29 -17.76
N GLY A 140 -2.51 18.59 -17.86
CA GLY A 140 -2.90 19.45 -16.74
C GLY A 140 -4.29 19.19 -16.18
N ILE A 141 -5.13 18.44 -16.89
CA ILE A 141 -6.50 18.16 -16.49
C ILE A 141 -6.51 17.03 -15.43
N ASN A 142 -7.61 16.88 -14.73
CA ASN A 142 -7.80 15.87 -13.69
C ASN A 142 -7.17 14.53 -14.05
N SER A 143 -6.42 13.97 -13.13
CA SER A 143 -5.82 12.66 -13.31
C SER A 143 -6.29 11.71 -12.21
N ALA A 144 -6.52 10.47 -12.58
CA ALA A 144 -6.77 9.39 -11.65
C ALA A 144 -5.84 8.22 -11.96
N SER A 145 -5.41 7.51 -10.93
CA SER A 145 -4.72 6.26 -11.11
C SER A 145 -5.29 5.21 -10.16
N SER A 146 -5.38 3.99 -10.64
CA SER A 146 -5.78 2.83 -9.87
C SER A 146 -4.72 1.75 -10.02
N ALA A 147 -4.25 1.24 -8.91
CA ALA A 147 -3.32 0.12 -8.88
C ALA A 147 -3.95 -1.02 -8.08
N PHE A 148 -3.94 -2.19 -8.68
CA PHE A 148 -4.42 -3.41 -8.08
C PHE A 148 -3.30 -4.43 -8.03
N GLU A 149 -3.07 -5.00 -6.86
CA GLU A 149 -2.11 -6.06 -6.63
C GLU A 149 -2.82 -7.24 -5.97
N LYS A 150 -2.62 -8.42 -6.53
CA LYS A 150 -3.15 -9.67 -6.01
C LYS A 150 -2.03 -10.68 -5.94
N SER A 151 -1.87 -11.31 -4.78
CA SER A 151 -0.98 -12.46 -4.66
C SER A 151 -1.68 -13.62 -3.95
N PHE A 152 -1.38 -14.81 -4.42
CA PHE A 152 -1.78 -16.07 -3.83
C PHE A 152 -0.52 -16.91 -3.59
N GLY A 153 -0.36 -17.37 -2.36
CA GLY A 153 0.74 -18.23 -1.95
C GLY A 153 0.22 -19.50 -1.31
N PHE A 154 0.92 -20.60 -1.58
CA PHE A 154 0.69 -21.90 -0.97
C PHE A 154 2.03 -22.43 -0.48
N ASN A 155 2.11 -22.71 0.81
CA ASN A 155 3.31 -23.27 1.44
C ASN A 155 2.91 -24.53 2.20
N THR A 156 3.62 -25.64 1.92
CA THR A 156 3.45 -26.88 2.67
C THR A 156 4.77 -27.32 3.23
N ARG A 157 4.75 -27.74 4.49
CA ARG A 157 5.90 -28.32 5.19
C ARG A 157 5.53 -29.69 5.69
N HIS A 158 6.39 -30.63 5.44
CA HIS A 158 6.24 -32.02 5.83
C HIS A 158 7.44 -32.45 6.64
N GLN A 159 7.19 -33.11 7.76
CA GLN A 159 8.23 -33.67 8.59
C GLN A 159 7.85 -35.10 8.98
N LEU A 160 8.73 -36.03 8.68
CA LEU A 160 8.66 -37.39 9.15
C LEU A 160 9.72 -37.59 10.22
N THR A 161 9.34 -38.05 11.39
CA THR A 161 10.23 -38.29 12.52
C THR A 161 10.16 -39.75 12.88
N TYR A 162 11.28 -40.45 12.85
CA TYR A 162 11.42 -41.84 13.23
C TYR A 162 12.33 -41.97 14.44
N ILE A 163 11.87 -42.66 15.48
CA ILE A 163 12.61 -42.96 16.68
C ILE A 163 12.64 -44.49 16.80
N PRO A 164 13.80 -45.14 16.48
CA PRO A 164 13.94 -46.56 16.65
C PRO A 164 13.90 -46.94 18.14
N TYR A 165 13.27 -48.06 18.45
CA TYR A 165 13.40 -48.65 19.76
C TYR A 165 14.81 -49.29 19.90
N ILE A 166 15.57 -48.86 20.89
CA ILE A 166 16.91 -49.38 21.21
C ILE A 166 16.85 -49.97 22.61
N MET A 167 17.17 -51.25 22.75
CA MET A 167 17.11 -51.95 24.06
C MET A 167 18.05 -51.34 25.11
N ASN A 168 19.12 -50.66 24.68
CA ASN A 168 20.05 -49.99 25.59
C ASN A 168 19.62 -48.53 25.78
N GLN A 169 19.19 -48.17 27.00
CA GLN A 169 18.68 -46.84 27.34
C GLN A 169 19.73 -45.72 27.34
N ASP A 170 21.04 -46.08 27.20
CA ASP A 170 22.13 -45.11 27.16
C ASP A 170 22.20 -44.35 25.83
N HIS A 171 21.50 -44.79 24.80
CA HIS A 171 21.53 -44.21 23.48
C HIS A 171 20.12 -43.88 22.99
N SER A 172 19.91 -42.66 22.49
CA SER A 172 18.68 -42.27 21.80
C SER A 172 19.04 -41.79 20.38
N VAL A 173 18.37 -42.36 19.41
CA VAL A 173 18.52 -41.96 17.99
C VAL A 173 17.21 -41.41 17.52
N ARG A 174 17.25 -40.24 16.87
CA ARG A 174 16.10 -39.65 16.23
C ARG A 174 16.48 -39.26 14.80
N LEU A 175 15.79 -39.85 13.86
CA LEU A 175 15.92 -39.53 12.44
C LEU A 175 14.72 -38.65 12.01
N PHE A 176 15.00 -37.62 11.26
CA PHE A 176 13.93 -36.79 10.69
C PHE A 176 14.20 -36.45 9.24
N PHE A 177 13.15 -36.50 8.47
CA PHE A 177 13.13 -36.06 7.08
C PHE A 177 12.19 -34.88 6.99
N LYS A 178 12.64 -33.77 6.36
CA LYS A 178 11.84 -32.57 6.15
C LYS A 178 11.75 -32.25 4.67
N GLY A 179 10.56 -31.90 4.22
CA GLY A 179 10.29 -31.39 2.88
C GLY A 179 9.45 -30.12 2.98
N GLU A 180 9.76 -29.16 2.12
CA GLU A 180 8.97 -27.93 1.99
C GLU A 180 8.69 -27.69 0.51
N MET A 181 7.44 -27.30 0.21
CA MET A 181 7.03 -26.89 -1.10
C MET A 181 6.38 -25.51 -1.00
N VAL A 182 6.89 -24.58 -1.78
CA VAL A 182 6.35 -23.22 -1.88
C VAL A 182 5.92 -22.98 -3.32
N SER A 183 4.70 -22.53 -3.49
CA SER A 183 4.15 -22.12 -4.79
C SER A 183 3.39 -20.83 -4.60
N GLY A 184 3.46 -19.93 -5.59
CA GLY A 184 2.74 -18.68 -5.52
C GLY A 184 2.56 -18.06 -6.89
N LYS A 185 1.56 -17.19 -6.97
CA LYS A 185 1.27 -16.38 -8.14
C LYS A 185 0.97 -14.96 -7.69
N SER A 186 1.62 -14.01 -8.34
CA SER A 186 1.35 -12.58 -8.17
C SER A 186 0.90 -11.97 -9.49
N SER A 187 0.00 -11.01 -9.41
CA SER A 187 -0.50 -10.23 -10.53
C SER A 187 -0.68 -8.81 -10.06
N SER A 188 -0.20 -7.87 -10.86
CA SER A 188 -0.38 -6.44 -10.62
C SER A 188 -0.92 -5.79 -11.88
N GLN A 189 -1.80 -4.82 -11.69
CA GLN A 189 -2.36 -3.99 -12.74
C GLN A 189 -2.26 -2.54 -12.32
N PHE A 190 -1.92 -1.68 -13.25
CA PHE A 190 -1.88 -0.24 -13.05
C PHE A 190 -2.64 0.43 -14.18
N LEU A 191 -3.61 1.23 -13.82
CA LEU A 191 -4.37 2.08 -14.73
C LEU A 191 -4.10 3.53 -14.38
N SER A 192 -3.85 4.36 -15.38
CA SER A 192 -3.82 5.81 -15.22
C SER A 192 -4.70 6.44 -16.29
N SER A 193 -5.49 7.40 -15.88
CA SER A 193 -6.37 8.16 -16.77
C SER A 193 -6.14 9.65 -16.57
N TYR A 194 -6.14 10.37 -17.68
CA TYR A 194 -6.00 11.82 -17.74
C TYR A 194 -7.23 12.39 -18.44
N LEU A 195 -7.45 13.69 -18.35
CA LEU A 195 -8.57 14.37 -18.99
C LEU A 195 -9.95 13.98 -18.42
N LEU A 196 -10.01 13.62 -17.13
CA LEU A 196 -11.27 13.27 -16.51
C LEU A 196 -12.17 14.51 -16.34
N PRO A 197 -13.45 14.44 -16.72
CA PRO A 197 -14.34 15.58 -16.64
C PRO A 197 -14.74 15.95 -15.20
N SER A 198 -14.64 15.02 -14.26
CA SER A 198 -14.96 15.26 -12.85
C SER A 198 -14.26 14.26 -11.91
N GLY A 199 -14.13 14.63 -10.64
CA GLY A 199 -13.53 13.79 -9.61
C GLY A 199 -14.43 12.66 -9.09
N THR A 200 -15.62 12.49 -9.66
CA THR A 200 -16.52 11.39 -9.29
C THR A 200 -16.23 10.09 -10.02
N ILE A 201 -15.44 10.16 -11.10
CA ILE A 201 -14.99 8.98 -11.84
C ILE A 201 -13.60 8.60 -11.32
N THR A 202 -13.56 7.83 -10.27
CA THR A 202 -12.30 7.40 -9.62
C THR A 202 -11.81 6.03 -10.07
N SER A 203 -12.66 5.24 -10.71
CA SER A 203 -12.25 3.94 -11.26
C SER A 203 -12.86 3.77 -12.64
N GLY A 204 -12.02 3.41 -13.59
CA GLY A 204 -12.52 2.90 -14.87
C GLY A 204 -13.30 1.61 -14.60
N THR A 205 -14.59 1.65 -14.79
CA THR A 205 -15.44 0.45 -14.91
C THR A 205 -15.15 -0.23 -16.21
#